data_3fcd47e2e3ffab265a8fe54650a2f3f7
#
_entry.id   3fcd47e2e3ffab265a8fe54650a2f3f7
#
_cell.length_a   1.000
_cell.length_b   1.000
_cell.length_c   1.000
_cell.angle_alpha   90.00
_cell.angle_beta   90.00
_cell.angle_gamma   90.00
#
_symmetry.space_group_name_H-M   'P 1'
#
loop_
_entity.id
_entity.type
_entity.pdbx_description
1 polymer ?
#
loop_
_entity_poly.entity_id
_entity_poly.type
_entity_poly.pdbx_seq_one_letter_code
_entity_poly.pdbx_strand_id
1 'polypeptide(L)'
;MSVGVVILAGVLRALPAEAGPLKAGVGKVDVSRADAGPCKPPLYVRTLAVSDGETTVVLASIDAVSIGQIGHIGNQYLARVRQRLKDELGLDPSRFAINASHCHGVICGDVEERTVEAVRQALARLEPVTVGTAVGHEDRIMENRRIRLKNGREADVRHAYSMPAEEAVAGVGPVDPQIGVLRVDRVDGRPLAVVYNFAVHPILGVPSGSNTADLTGFSSQVIEEVLGNDAVALFVQGCGGDINPVTYKDPARPRDAEPLGNLLALSTLKAWRQVRPEVDPQLKQFGVPLELPRADLADRIEAQEAELQRLLKTLRGTTLNLKTFLPLVMRYRLDPDFPSQYSPAYLQERVLGRPDLDALDVSNRAAMEAYVQNIQTMEEMTRVQTNLALLRMHHAQNVEAGKRTLDVELTALRIGEFRLLTFPGELTVRIGLNLKDKAPHKPTFIAGYTNGYIYYAPTAEQLLNVGNAQEDSDCLLAPEWQEIFENKAVEMLKRLD
;
A
#
# COMPACT_ATOMS: atom_id res chain seq x y z
N MET A 1 29.21 -64.74 53.16
CA MET A 1 28.95 -63.30 53.30
C MET A 1 29.31 -62.63 52.00
N SER A 2 28.34 -62.40 51.13
CA SER A 2 28.52 -61.73 49.80
C SER A 2 28.11 -60.26 49.95
N VAL A 3 29.08 -59.40 49.71
CA VAL A 3 28.86 -57.95 49.72
C VAL A 3 28.42 -57.51 48.31
N GLY A 4 27.16 -57.06 48.17
CA GLY A 4 26.65 -56.52 46.93
C GLY A 4 27.05 -55.03 46.82
N VAL A 5 27.73 -54.69 45.71
CA VAL A 5 28.05 -53.33 45.37
C VAL A 5 26.89 -52.79 44.52
N VAL A 6 26.17 -51.78 45.02
CA VAL A 6 25.15 -51.01 44.27
C VAL A 6 25.84 -49.87 43.57
N ILE A 7 25.91 -49.92 42.22
CA ILE A 7 26.33 -48.81 41.36
C ILE A 7 25.13 -47.89 41.14
N LEU A 8 25.14 -46.70 41.72
CA LEU A 8 24.18 -45.61 41.40
C LEU A 8 24.65 -44.97 40.09
N ALA A 9 23.94 -45.26 39.00
CA ALA A 9 24.10 -44.51 37.75
C ALA A 9 23.37 -43.17 37.86
N GLY A 10 24.16 -42.11 38.10
CA GLY A 10 23.67 -40.75 38.05
C GLY A 10 23.34 -40.36 36.62
N VAL A 11 22.05 -40.15 36.35
CA VAL A 11 21.61 -39.55 35.09
C VAL A 11 21.91 -38.05 35.19
N LEU A 12 23.00 -37.59 34.56
CA LEU A 12 23.23 -36.19 34.29
C LEU A 12 22.12 -35.72 33.31
N ARG A 13 21.10 -35.04 33.84
CA ARG A 13 20.23 -34.23 33.03
C ARG A 13 21.08 -33.05 32.53
N ALA A 14 21.39 -33.04 31.22
CA ALA A 14 21.89 -31.84 30.55
C ALA A 14 20.86 -30.73 30.79
N LEU A 15 21.24 -29.69 31.49
CA LEU A 15 20.46 -28.43 31.53
C LEU A 15 20.38 -27.92 30.12
N PRO A 16 19.22 -27.46 29.65
CA PRO A 16 19.13 -26.81 28.35
C PRO A 16 20.17 -25.67 28.34
N ALA A 17 21.02 -25.64 27.35
CA ALA A 17 21.92 -24.53 27.13
C ALA A 17 21.06 -23.26 27.08
N GLU A 18 21.38 -22.25 27.93
CA GLU A 18 20.73 -20.95 27.84
C GLU A 18 20.95 -20.48 26.40
N ALA A 19 19.84 -20.22 25.69
CA ALA A 19 19.89 -19.70 24.34
C ALA A 19 20.67 -18.37 24.36
N GLY A 20 21.74 -18.30 23.60
CA GLY A 20 22.57 -17.10 23.50
C GLY A 20 21.79 -15.93 22.91
N PRO A 21 22.33 -14.70 22.98
CA PRO A 21 21.72 -13.54 22.37
C PRO A 21 21.58 -13.74 20.87
N LEU A 22 20.51 -13.20 20.27
CA LEU A 22 20.37 -13.12 18.81
C LEU A 22 21.59 -12.41 18.22
N LYS A 23 21.98 -12.80 17.03
CA LYS A 23 22.94 -12.07 16.19
C LYS A 23 22.18 -11.43 15.04
N ALA A 24 22.54 -10.19 14.71
CA ALA A 24 21.98 -9.52 13.55
C ALA A 24 23.05 -8.79 12.75
N GLY A 25 22.77 -8.60 11.46
CA GLY A 25 23.60 -7.80 10.57
C GLY A 25 22.73 -7.14 9.52
N VAL A 26 23.22 -6.05 8.95
CA VAL A 26 22.50 -5.23 7.99
C VAL A 26 23.26 -5.07 6.69
N GLY A 27 22.52 -4.92 5.59
CA GLY A 27 23.03 -4.55 4.27
C GLY A 27 22.16 -3.50 3.63
N LYS A 28 22.78 -2.62 2.84
CA LYS A 28 22.10 -1.56 2.09
C LYS A 28 22.81 -1.34 0.76
N VAL A 29 22.06 -1.49 -0.34
CA VAL A 29 22.61 -1.33 -1.70
C VAL A 29 21.68 -0.44 -2.51
N ASP A 30 22.24 0.54 -3.23
CA ASP A 30 21.51 1.41 -4.14
C ASP A 30 21.01 0.59 -5.34
N VAL A 31 19.72 0.73 -5.66
CA VAL A 31 19.04 0.09 -6.79
C VAL A 31 18.44 1.11 -7.77
N SER A 32 18.80 2.39 -7.64
CA SER A 32 18.37 3.44 -8.57
C SER A 32 18.92 3.16 -9.97
N ARG A 33 18.10 3.43 -11.00
CA ARG A 33 18.54 3.38 -12.38
C ARG A 33 19.28 4.67 -12.75
N ALA A 34 20.55 4.58 -13.08
CA ALA A 34 21.42 5.72 -13.31
C ALA A 34 21.01 6.59 -14.52
N ASP A 35 20.43 5.97 -15.57
CA ASP A 35 19.99 6.65 -16.80
C ASP A 35 18.54 7.17 -16.76
N ALA A 36 17.83 6.95 -15.68
CA ALA A 36 16.44 7.44 -15.49
C ALA A 36 16.36 8.89 -14.97
N GLY A 37 17.48 9.59 -14.92
CA GLY A 37 17.56 10.96 -14.39
C GLY A 37 17.77 11.01 -12.87
N PRO A 38 17.74 12.22 -12.29
CA PRO A 38 17.93 12.39 -10.85
C PRO A 38 16.93 11.59 -10.02
N CYS A 39 17.43 10.86 -9.02
CA CYS A 39 16.61 10.13 -8.07
C CYS A 39 16.77 10.73 -6.66
N LYS A 40 15.70 11.29 -6.10
CA LYS A 40 15.75 11.94 -4.78
C LYS A 40 14.47 11.63 -3.97
N PRO A 41 14.58 10.92 -2.83
CA PRO A 41 15.76 10.18 -2.38
C PRO A 41 16.07 8.98 -3.27
N PRO A 42 17.30 8.45 -3.26
CA PRO A 42 17.69 7.24 -4.01
C PRO A 42 16.90 6.02 -3.59
N LEU A 43 16.80 5.05 -4.48
CA LEU A 43 16.14 3.76 -4.23
C LEU A 43 17.15 2.77 -3.64
N TYR A 44 16.76 2.08 -2.59
CA TYR A 44 17.61 1.08 -1.94
C TYR A 44 16.90 -0.27 -1.81
N VAL A 45 17.69 -1.32 -1.81
CA VAL A 45 17.36 -2.55 -1.11
C VAL A 45 18.07 -2.53 0.24
N ARG A 46 17.31 -2.74 1.33
CA ARG A 46 17.79 -2.79 2.71
C ARG A 46 17.49 -4.15 3.28
N THR A 47 18.43 -4.75 4.00
CA THR A 47 18.28 -6.10 4.55
C THR A 47 18.66 -6.12 6.02
N LEU A 48 17.93 -6.93 6.79
CA LEU A 48 18.22 -7.31 8.16
C LEU A 48 18.29 -8.85 8.20
N ALA A 49 19.46 -9.38 8.49
CA ALA A 49 19.66 -10.80 8.81
C ALA A 49 19.64 -10.95 10.33
N VAL A 50 18.90 -11.96 10.84
CA VAL A 50 18.83 -12.30 12.27
C VAL A 50 19.06 -13.79 12.43
N SER A 51 19.90 -14.18 13.41
CA SER A 51 20.23 -15.58 13.69
C SER A 51 20.21 -15.86 15.18
N ASP A 52 19.66 -17.01 15.57
CA ASP A 52 19.75 -17.58 16.94
C ASP A 52 20.91 -18.60 17.10
N GLY A 53 21.68 -18.80 16.01
CA GLY A 53 22.77 -19.77 15.92
C GLY A 53 22.39 -21.09 15.25
N GLU A 54 21.10 -21.42 15.20
CA GLU A 54 20.57 -22.58 14.48
C GLU A 54 19.83 -22.17 13.20
N THR A 55 19.03 -21.13 13.32
CA THR A 55 18.23 -20.57 12.24
C THR A 55 18.70 -19.16 11.91
N THR A 56 18.81 -18.86 10.61
CA THR A 56 19.05 -17.51 10.13
C THR A 56 17.88 -17.10 9.22
N VAL A 57 17.27 -15.96 9.51
CA VAL A 57 16.21 -15.37 8.72
C VAL A 57 16.65 -14.03 8.14
N VAL A 58 16.14 -13.67 6.97
CA VAL A 58 16.43 -12.38 6.34
C VAL A 58 15.13 -11.70 5.95
N LEU A 59 14.92 -10.50 6.50
CA LEU A 59 13.88 -9.56 6.06
C LEU A 59 14.53 -8.50 5.19
N ALA A 60 14.05 -8.36 3.97
CA ALA A 60 14.44 -7.31 3.04
C ALA A 60 13.30 -6.33 2.80
N SER A 61 13.65 -5.07 2.58
CA SER A 61 12.77 -4.02 2.07
C SER A 61 13.39 -3.45 0.81
N ILE A 62 12.60 -3.29 -0.25
CA ILE A 62 13.06 -2.71 -1.51
C ILE A 62 12.19 -1.53 -1.91
N ASP A 63 12.83 -0.43 -2.31
CA ASP A 63 12.16 0.75 -2.84
C ASP A 63 11.70 0.49 -4.28
N ALA A 64 10.56 -0.20 -4.40
CA ALA A 64 9.94 -0.67 -5.63
C ALA A 64 8.42 -0.63 -5.53
N VAL A 65 7.74 -0.57 -6.66
CA VAL A 65 6.26 -0.61 -6.70
C VAL A 65 5.72 -1.97 -6.27
N SER A 66 6.36 -3.07 -6.67
CA SER A 66 5.91 -4.43 -6.36
C SER A 66 6.99 -5.48 -6.61
N ILE A 67 6.75 -6.70 -6.15
CA ILE A 67 7.56 -7.88 -6.43
C ILE A 67 6.89 -8.69 -7.55
N GLY A 68 7.01 -8.20 -8.78
CA GLY A 68 6.38 -8.79 -9.98
C GLY A 68 5.11 -8.08 -10.42
N GLN A 69 4.51 -8.55 -11.52
CA GLN A 69 3.29 -8.12 -12.18
C GLN A 69 3.33 -6.69 -12.76
N ILE A 70 3.71 -5.70 -11.98
CA ILE A 70 3.80 -4.30 -12.38
C ILE A 70 5.18 -3.71 -12.05
N GLY A 71 5.52 -2.58 -12.70
CA GLY A 71 6.79 -1.90 -12.48
C GLY A 71 7.98 -2.60 -13.13
N HIS A 72 9.14 -2.48 -12.53
CA HIS A 72 10.42 -2.90 -13.12
C HIS A 72 10.91 -4.27 -12.64
N ILE A 73 10.29 -4.85 -11.61
CA ILE A 73 10.64 -6.18 -11.10
C ILE A 73 9.81 -7.24 -11.82
N GLY A 74 10.48 -8.16 -12.50
CA GLY A 74 9.83 -9.25 -13.25
C GLY A 74 9.31 -10.37 -12.33
N ASN A 75 8.35 -11.16 -12.83
CA ASN A 75 7.70 -12.26 -12.07
C ASN A 75 8.65 -13.36 -11.59
N GLN A 76 9.81 -13.51 -12.22
CA GLN A 76 10.81 -14.53 -11.85
C GLN A 76 11.83 -14.02 -10.81
N TYR A 77 11.78 -12.75 -10.43
CA TYR A 77 12.75 -12.12 -9.55
C TYR A 77 12.91 -12.86 -8.22
N LEU A 78 11.82 -13.09 -7.48
CA LEU A 78 11.90 -13.73 -6.17
C LEU A 78 12.47 -15.14 -6.25
N ALA A 79 12.02 -15.92 -7.25
CA ALA A 79 12.53 -17.29 -7.45
C ALA A 79 14.04 -17.31 -7.73
N ARG A 80 14.51 -16.40 -8.61
CA ARG A 80 15.93 -16.28 -8.95
C ARG A 80 16.77 -15.79 -7.78
N VAL A 81 16.30 -14.77 -7.07
CA VAL A 81 16.99 -14.27 -5.86
C VAL A 81 17.11 -15.39 -4.82
N ARG A 82 16.00 -16.08 -4.48
CA ARG A 82 16.01 -17.20 -3.53
C ARG A 82 16.95 -18.34 -3.95
N GLN A 83 16.99 -18.67 -5.24
CA GLN A 83 17.90 -19.70 -5.75
C GLN A 83 19.37 -19.27 -5.58
N ARG A 84 19.69 -18.02 -5.95
CA ARG A 84 21.04 -17.48 -5.78
C ARG A 84 21.46 -17.40 -4.30
N LEU A 85 20.56 -16.98 -3.41
CA LEU A 85 20.82 -16.94 -1.97
C LEU A 85 21.14 -18.33 -1.42
N LYS A 86 20.45 -19.37 -1.91
CA LYS A 86 20.75 -20.76 -1.57
C LYS A 86 22.12 -21.20 -2.09
N ASP A 87 22.39 -20.96 -3.36
CA ASP A 87 23.59 -21.47 -4.04
C ASP A 87 24.86 -20.72 -3.62
N GLU A 88 24.77 -19.39 -3.45
CA GLU A 88 25.93 -18.54 -3.16
C GLU A 88 26.18 -18.35 -1.65
N LEU A 89 25.12 -18.35 -0.83
CA LEU A 89 25.20 -17.99 0.60
C LEU A 89 24.69 -19.08 1.55
N GLY A 90 24.18 -20.20 1.02
CA GLY A 90 23.64 -21.29 1.83
C GLY A 90 22.35 -20.96 2.58
N LEU A 91 21.67 -19.86 2.24
CA LEU A 91 20.44 -19.46 2.89
C LEU A 91 19.24 -20.25 2.35
N ASP A 92 18.48 -20.88 3.25
CA ASP A 92 17.23 -21.54 2.88
C ASP A 92 16.25 -20.52 2.24
N PRO A 93 15.73 -20.79 1.03
CA PRO A 93 14.78 -19.93 0.34
C PRO A 93 13.55 -19.50 1.17
N SER A 94 13.09 -20.38 2.06
CA SER A 94 11.95 -20.11 2.96
C SER A 94 12.28 -19.11 4.08
N ARG A 95 13.57 -18.83 4.30
CA ARG A 95 14.07 -17.90 5.31
C ARG A 95 14.29 -16.47 4.80
N PHE A 96 14.00 -16.24 3.53
CA PHE A 96 14.09 -14.93 2.89
C PHE A 96 12.70 -14.38 2.60
N ALA A 97 12.37 -13.21 3.18
CA ALA A 97 11.19 -12.44 2.89
C ALA A 97 11.58 -11.04 2.40
N ILE A 98 10.91 -10.57 1.34
CA ILE A 98 11.15 -9.24 0.77
C ILE A 98 9.84 -8.48 0.61
N ASN A 99 9.80 -7.26 1.15
CA ASN A 99 8.67 -6.33 1.09
C ASN A 99 8.98 -5.18 0.14
N ALA A 100 8.06 -4.83 -0.75
CA ALA A 100 8.17 -3.63 -1.57
C ALA A 100 7.56 -2.44 -0.84
N SER A 101 8.25 -1.29 -0.84
CA SER A 101 7.74 -0.04 -0.25
C SER A 101 6.54 0.53 -1.01
N HIS A 102 6.32 0.07 -2.23
CA HIS A 102 5.31 0.53 -3.19
C HIS A 102 5.57 1.93 -3.77
N CYS A 103 6.78 2.45 -3.66
CA CYS A 103 7.16 3.66 -4.41
C CYS A 103 7.29 3.36 -5.91
N HIS A 104 7.03 4.37 -6.74
CA HIS A 104 7.04 4.22 -8.19
C HIS A 104 8.36 4.67 -8.84
N GLY A 105 9.47 4.56 -8.12
CA GLY A 105 10.80 4.86 -8.63
C GLY A 105 11.28 3.87 -9.70
N VAL A 106 12.26 4.29 -10.49
CA VAL A 106 12.82 3.50 -11.60
C VAL A 106 14.04 2.73 -11.14
N ILE A 107 13.91 1.41 -11.07
CA ILE A 107 14.93 0.49 -10.57
C ILE A 107 15.91 0.10 -11.68
N CYS A 108 17.16 -0.19 -11.30
CA CYS A 108 18.22 -0.71 -12.17
C CYS A 108 17.90 -2.12 -12.70
N GLY A 109 18.52 -2.50 -13.81
CA GLY A 109 18.33 -3.81 -14.44
C GLY A 109 18.97 -4.98 -13.71
N ASP A 110 19.99 -4.70 -12.88
CA ASP A 110 20.76 -5.68 -12.09
C ASP A 110 20.25 -5.82 -10.64
N VAL A 111 18.97 -5.52 -10.40
CA VAL A 111 18.34 -5.53 -9.07
C VAL A 111 18.44 -6.89 -8.36
N GLU A 112 18.40 -8.01 -9.11
CA GLU A 112 18.58 -9.35 -8.53
C GLU A 112 19.96 -9.51 -7.88
N GLU A 113 21.02 -9.07 -8.57
CA GLU A 113 22.39 -9.12 -8.06
C GLU A 113 22.57 -8.21 -6.85
N ARG A 114 22.06 -6.98 -6.92
CA ARG A 114 22.13 -6.00 -5.82
C ARG A 114 21.39 -6.47 -4.58
N THR A 115 20.29 -7.19 -4.75
CA THR A 115 19.57 -7.81 -3.62
C THR A 115 20.40 -8.90 -2.96
N VAL A 116 21.02 -9.79 -3.76
CA VAL A 116 21.93 -10.82 -3.23
C VAL A 116 23.12 -10.19 -2.52
N GLU A 117 23.68 -9.09 -3.06
CA GLU A 117 24.78 -8.36 -2.42
C GLU A 117 24.36 -7.74 -1.08
N ALA A 118 23.17 -7.15 -0.98
CA ALA A 118 22.66 -6.61 0.29
C ALA A 118 22.50 -7.71 1.35
N VAL A 119 22.01 -8.89 0.96
CA VAL A 119 21.93 -10.05 1.87
C VAL A 119 23.31 -10.52 2.27
N ARG A 120 24.27 -10.59 1.33
CA ARG A 120 25.66 -10.97 1.62
C ARG A 120 26.29 -10.04 2.64
N GLN A 121 26.09 -8.71 2.52
CA GLN A 121 26.56 -7.72 3.48
C GLN A 121 25.98 -7.98 4.88
N ALA A 122 24.68 -8.24 4.97
CA ALA A 122 24.01 -8.51 6.23
C ALA A 122 24.54 -9.79 6.90
N LEU A 123 24.67 -10.89 6.15
CA LEU A 123 25.17 -12.17 6.69
C LEU A 123 26.64 -12.11 7.11
N ALA A 124 27.46 -11.34 6.40
CA ALA A 124 28.89 -11.18 6.72
C ALA A 124 29.16 -10.36 7.99
N ARG A 125 28.15 -9.62 8.49
CA ARG A 125 28.27 -8.70 9.63
C ARG A 125 27.42 -9.09 10.83
N LEU A 126 27.07 -10.37 10.96
CA LEU A 126 26.30 -10.87 12.09
C LEU A 126 27.06 -10.65 13.42
N GLU A 127 26.52 -9.86 14.30
CA GLU A 127 27.05 -9.53 15.62
C GLU A 127 25.96 -9.67 16.71
N PRO A 128 26.30 -9.91 17.96
CA PRO A 128 25.33 -10.03 19.04
C PRO A 128 24.53 -8.74 19.23
N VAL A 129 23.20 -8.88 19.43
CA VAL A 129 22.26 -7.75 19.51
C VAL A 129 21.28 -7.92 20.66
N THR A 130 20.66 -6.78 21.02
CA THR A 130 19.46 -6.71 21.82
C THR A 130 18.31 -6.23 20.93
N VAL A 131 17.11 -6.70 21.20
CA VAL A 131 15.92 -6.38 20.39
C VAL A 131 14.77 -5.88 21.27
N GLY A 132 13.88 -5.11 20.70
CA GLY A 132 12.68 -4.67 21.40
C GLY A 132 11.65 -4.08 20.46
N THR A 133 10.40 -4.05 20.86
CA THR A 133 9.25 -3.67 20.04
C THR A 133 8.49 -2.51 20.66
N ALA A 134 8.00 -1.60 19.82
CA ALA A 134 7.08 -0.54 20.22
C ALA A 134 5.99 -0.31 19.19
N VAL A 135 4.97 0.42 19.59
CA VAL A 135 3.92 0.95 18.74
C VAL A 135 4.02 2.48 18.76
N GLY A 136 4.18 3.06 17.58
CA GLY A 136 4.10 4.49 17.34
C GLY A 136 2.73 4.89 16.79
N HIS A 137 2.56 6.19 16.57
CA HIS A 137 1.33 6.77 16.04
C HIS A 137 1.63 7.93 15.10
N GLU A 138 1.03 7.91 13.90
CA GLU A 138 1.07 9.01 12.93
C GLU A 138 -0.25 9.06 12.15
N ASP A 139 -1.01 10.14 12.30
CA ASP A 139 -2.33 10.30 11.68
C ASP A 139 -2.46 11.56 10.80
N ARG A 140 -1.34 12.28 10.60
CA ARG A 140 -1.32 13.56 9.87
C ARG A 140 -0.92 13.46 8.41
N ILE A 141 -0.38 12.30 7.99
CA ILE A 141 0.26 12.15 6.68
C ILE A 141 -0.53 11.30 5.69
N MET A 142 -1.64 10.73 6.12
CA MET A 142 -2.42 9.77 5.34
C MET A 142 -3.91 10.05 5.40
N GLU A 143 -4.64 9.64 4.38
CA GLU A 143 -6.10 9.69 4.29
C GLU A 143 -6.63 8.46 3.55
N ASN A 144 -7.82 7.99 3.92
CA ASN A 144 -8.48 6.95 3.14
C ASN A 144 -9.10 7.57 1.89
N ARG A 145 -8.82 6.99 0.71
CA ARG A 145 -9.30 7.48 -0.58
C ARG A 145 -10.69 6.97 -0.98
N ARG A 146 -11.31 6.13 -0.16
CA ARG A 146 -12.66 5.61 -0.39
C ARG A 146 -13.69 6.48 0.33
N ILE A 147 -14.59 7.08 -0.46
CA ILE A 147 -15.70 7.90 0.03
C ILE A 147 -16.93 7.02 0.14
N ARG A 148 -17.52 6.94 1.32
CA ARG A 148 -18.80 6.23 1.54
C ARG A 148 -19.96 7.13 1.18
N LEU A 149 -20.90 6.61 0.39
CA LEU A 149 -22.09 7.31 -0.07
C LEU A 149 -23.33 6.90 0.74
N LYS A 150 -24.32 7.81 0.82
CA LYS A 150 -25.59 7.55 1.54
C LYS A 150 -26.42 6.40 0.96
N ASN A 151 -26.16 6.02 -0.29
CA ASN A 151 -26.81 4.88 -0.94
C ASN A 151 -26.11 3.54 -0.65
N GLY A 152 -25.10 3.52 0.26
CA GLY A 152 -24.33 2.35 0.63
C GLY A 152 -23.19 1.98 -0.33
N ARG A 153 -22.99 2.73 -1.42
CA ARG A 153 -21.89 2.52 -2.37
C ARG A 153 -20.64 3.29 -1.90
N GLU A 154 -19.49 2.95 -2.48
CA GLU A 154 -18.25 3.67 -2.26
C GLU A 154 -17.72 4.20 -3.59
N ALA A 155 -17.15 5.39 -3.56
CA ALA A 155 -16.42 6.00 -4.67
C ALA A 155 -14.98 6.24 -4.25
N ASP A 156 -14.02 6.06 -5.17
CA ASP A 156 -12.62 6.38 -4.88
C ASP A 156 -12.25 7.77 -5.40
N VAL A 157 -11.21 8.35 -4.78
CA VAL A 157 -10.55 9.59 -5.22
C VAL A 157 -9.12 9.34 -5.69
N ARG A 158 -8.82 8.12 -6.13
CA ARG A 158 -7.50 7.69 -6.60
C ARG A 158 -7.07 8.46 -7.86
N HIS A 159 -8.02 8.71 -8.76
CA HIS A 159 -7.80 9.48 -9.98
C HIS A 159 -8.50 10.84 -9.95
N ALA A 160 -8.24 11.68 -10.96
CA ALA A 160 -8.86 13.00 -11.09
C ALA A 160 -10.29 12.90 -11.64
N TYR A 161 -11.12 12.07 -11.03
CA TYR A 161 -12.56 12.06 -11.27
C TYR A 161 -13.24 13.14 -10.43
N SER A 162 -14.44 13.52 -10.85
CA SER A 162 -15.30 14.35 -10.00
C SER A 162 -15.55 13.67 -8.67
N MET A 163 -15.43 14.46 -7.62
CA MET A 163 -15.91 14.05 -6.31
C MET A 163 -17.45 13.88 -6.38
N PRO A 164 -18.00 12.90 -5.67
CA PRO A 164 -19.44 12.85 -5.46
C PRO A 164 -19.95 14.16 -4.89
N ALA A 165 -21.19 14.52 -5.21
CA ALA A 165 -21.83 15.69 -4.62
C ALA A 165 -21.82 15.59 -3.09
N GLU A 166 -21.51 16.68 -2.40
CA GLU A 166 -21.35 16.71 -0.94
C GLU A 166 -22.55 16.11 -0.20
N GLU A 167 -23.75 16.38 -0.72
CA GLU A 167 -25.00 15.86 -0.18
C GLU A 167 -25.12 14.33 -0.27
N ALA A 168 -24.38 13.69 -1.18
CA ALA A 168 -24.36 12.24 -1.34
C ALA A 168 -23.37 11.56 -0.41
N VAL A 169 -22.41 12.30 0.18
CA VAL A 169 -21.37 11.75 1.03
C VAL A 169 -21.90 11.40 2.41
N ALA A 170 -21.62 10.17 2.87
CA ALA A 170 -21.90 9.70 4.22
C ALA A 170 -20.65 9.71 5.13
N GLY A 171 -19.44 9.68 4.54
CA GLY A 171 -18.19 9.68 5.28
C GLY A 171 -17.03 9.11 4.45
N VAL A 172 -15.90 8.88 5.11
CA VAL A 172 -14.73 8.26 4.51
C VAL A 172 -14.44 6.90 5.15
N GLY A 173 -13.58 6.10 4.51
CA GLY A 173 -13.05 4.86 5.08
C GLY A 173 -12.16 5.11 6.31
N PRO A 174 -11.81 4.07 7.07
CA PRO A 174 -10.90 4.18 8.20
C PRO A 174 -9.45 4.36 7.73
N VAL A 175 -8.57 4.78 8.64
CA VAL A 175 -7.12 4.76 8.51
C VAL A 175 -6.51 3.92 9.62
N ASP A 176 -5.26 3.49 9.45
CA ASP A 176 -4.48 2.81 10.48
C ASP A 176 -3.26 3.66 10.85
N PRO A 177 -3.32 4.47 11.91
CA PRO A 177 -2.25 5.37 12.31
C PRO A 177 -1.10 4.67 13.05
N GLN A 178 -1.18 3.36 13.23
CA GLN A 178 -0.19 2.60 13.98
C GLN A 178 1.11 2.46 13.20
N ILE A 179 2.23 2.82 13.85
CA ILE A 179 3.57 2.49 13.39
C ILE A 179 4.08 1.30 14.21
N GLY A 180 4.34 0.17 13.55
CA GLY A 180 5.01 -0.96 14.18
C GLY A 180 6.52 -0.74 14.16
N VAL A 181 7.21 -0.87 15.30
CA VAL A 181 8.66 -0.64 15.40
C VAL A 181 9.35 -1.84 16.02
N LEU A 182 10.36 -2.38 15.31
CA LEU A 182 11.37 -3.27 15.84
C LEU A 182 12.68 -2.47 15.95
N ARG A 183 13.21 -2.35 17.17
CA ARG A 183 14.52 -1.79 17.46
C ARG A 183 15.53 -2.92 17.61
N VAL A 184 16.66 -2.81 16.91
CA VAL A 184 17.79 -3.74 17.00
C VAL A 184 19.04 -2.92 17.33
N ASP A 185 19.62 -3.13 18.50
CA ASP A 185 20.84 -2.48 18.94
C ASP A 185 21.97 -3.49 19.11
N ARG A 186 23.19 -3.05 18.89
CA ARG A 186 24.40 -3.77 19.30
C ARG A 186 24.44 -3.90 20.84
N VAL A 187 25.12 -4.88 21.35
CA VAL A 187 25.22 -5.07 22.81
C VAL A 187 25.88 -3.89 23.56
N ASP A 188 26.61 -3.03 22.84
CA ASP A 188 27.19 -1.79 23.38
C ASP A 188 26.20 -0.61 23.36
N GLY A 189 24.95 -0.83 22.93
CA GLY A 189 23.87 0.14 22.89
C GLY A 189 23.84 1.01 21.63
N ARG A 190 24.76 0.82 20.67
CA ARG A 190 24.70 1.54 19.39
C ARG A 190 23.61 0.95 18.51
N PRO A 191 22.76 1.78 17.87
CA PRO A 191 21.75 1.31 16.93
C PRO A 191 22.38 0.51 15.79
N LEU A 192 21.73 -0.60 15.39
CA LEU A 192 22.05 -1.40 14.20
C LEU A 192 20.96 -1.31 13.14
N ALA A 193 19.71 -1.51 13.54
CA ALA A 193 18.58 -1.45 12.63
C ALA A 193 17.30 -0.96 13.28
N VAL A 194 16.45 -0.36 12.47
CA VAL A 194 15.03 -0.11 12.76
C VAL A 194 14.19 -0.70 11.65
N VAL A 195 13.30 -1.65 11.97
CA VAL A 195 12.21 -2.03 11.06
C VAL A 195 10.98 -1.27 11.48
N TYR A 196 10.31 -0.59 10.54
CA TYR A 196 9.07 0.12 10.84
C TYR A 196 7.99 -0.19 9.80
N ASN A 197 6.82 -0.60 10.30
CA ASN A 197 5.65 -0.97 9.49
C ASN A 197 4.61 0.13 9.57
N PHE A 198 4.15 0.61 8.42
CA PHE A 198 3.13 1.65 8.32
C PHE A 198 2.33 1.51 7.03
N ALA A 199 1.07 1.93 7.04
CA ALA A 199 0.14 1.79 5.92
C ALA A 199 -0.07 3.13 5.20
N VAL A 200 0.58 3.32 4.03
CA VAL A 200 0.39 4.51 3.18
C VAL A 200 0.91 4.27 1.75
N HIS A 201 0.23 4.72 0.71
CA HIS A 201 0.77 4.73 -0.65
C HIS A 201 1.85 5.81 -0.81
N PRO A 202 3.09 5.46 -1.16
CA PRO A 202 4.13 6.43 -1.48
C PRO A 202 4.06 6.84 -2.96
N ILE A 203 3.09 7.69 -3.30
CA ILE A 203 2.73 8.08 -4.67
C ILE A 203 2.79 9.58 -4.95
N LEU A 204 3.45 10.36 -4.10
CA LEU A 204 3.60 11.80 -4.32
C LEU A 204 4.49 12.11 -5.53
N GLY A 205 5.44 11.24 -5.84
CA GLY A 205 6.23 11.29 -7.07
C GLY A 205 5.47 10.94 -8.35
N VAL A 206 4.25 10.42 -8.27
CA VAL A 206 3.40 10.02 -9.42
C VAL A 206 2.19 10.96 -9.50
N PRO A 207 1.75 11.40 -10.69
CA PRO A 207 2.22 11.12 -12.04
C PRO A 207 3.25 12.14 -12.56
N SER A 208 3.91 12.91 -11.70
CA SER A 208 4.87 13.95 -12.11
C SER A 208 6.10 13.40 -12.86
N GLY A 209 6.27 12.07 -12.91
CA GLY A 209 7.41 11.41 -13.56
C GLY A 209 8.71 11.52 -12.78
N SER A 210 8.66 11.95 -11.51
CA SER A 210 9.85 12.00 -10.67
C SER A 210 10.33 10.60 -10.30
N ASN A 211 11.64 10.39 -10.46
CA ASN A 211 12.29 9.18 -9.97
C ASN A 211 12.63 9.36 -8.48
N THR A 212 11.96 8.61 -7.60
CA THR A 212 12.06 8.84 -6.14
C THR A 212 11.62 7.61 -5.35
N ALA A 213 12.24 7.40 -4.18
CA ALA A 213 11.75 6.47 -3.16
C ALA A 213 10.58 7.07 -2.33
N ASP A 214 10.08 8.25 -2.71
CA ASP A 214 8.94 8.93 -2.11
C ASP A 214 9.05 9.15 -0.59
N LEU A 215 7.93 9.35 0.10
CA LEU A 215 7.92 9.61 1.55
C LEU A 215 8.58 8.50 2.38
N THR A 216 8.53 7.25 1.93
CA THR A 216 9.14 6.11 2.62
C THR A 216 10.67 6.14 2.53
N GLY A 217 11.20 6.61 1.41
CA GLY A 217 12.64 6.85 1.25
C GLY A 217 13.13 8.00 2.11
N PHE A 218 12.42 9.13 2.13
CA PHE A 218 12.76 10.26 3.01
C PHE A 218 12.70 9.89 4.48
N SER A 219 11.68 9.13 4.90
CA SER A 219 11.58 8.71 6.31
C SER A 219 12.72 7.79 6.71
N SER A 220 13.08 6.82 5.87
CA SER A 220 14.23 5.94 6.14
C SER A 220 15.55 6.72 6.21
N GLN A 221 15.76 7.66 5.30
CA GLN A 221 16.95 8.51 5.28
C GLN A 221 17.08 9.32 6.59
N VAL A 222 16.03 10.00 7.02
CA VAL A 222 16.04 10.78 8.27
C VAL A 222 16.30 9.91 9.49
N ILE A 223 15.70 8.72 9.57
CA ILE A 223 15.95 7.78 10.67
C ILE A 223 17.42 7.37 10.68
N GLU A 224 17.99 6.99 9.55
CA GLU A 224 19.39 6.59 9.41
C GLU A 224 20.36 7.73 9.79
N GLU A 225 20.09 8.97 9.35
CA GLU A 225 20.87 10.16 9.70
C GLU A 225 20.85 10.46 11.21
N VAL A 226 19.68 10.37 11.83
CA VAL A 226 19.53 10.63 13.28
C VAL A 226 20.21 9.56 14.14
N LEU A 227 20.11 8.29 13.73
CA LEU A 227 20.68 7.18 14.49
C LEU A 227 22.20 7.06 14.30
N GLY A 228 22.71 7.42 13.12
CA GLY A 228 24.12 7.28 12.78
C GLY A 228 24.64 5.84 12.89
N ASN A 229 25.94 5.67 13.05
CA ASN A 229 26.59 4.37 13.32
C ASN A 229 26.31 3.30 12.25
N ASP A 230 26.09 3.69 11.00
CA ASP A 230 25.70 2.79 9.90
C ASP A 230 24.38 2.02 10.17
N ALA A 231 23.50 2.59 10.99
CA ALA A 231 22.18 2.04 11.23
C ALA A 231 21.34 2.03 9.94
N VAL A 232 20.56 0.98 9.74
CA VAL A 232 19.70 0.81 8.56
C VAL A 232 18.22 0.83 8.97
N ALA A 233 17.42 1.66 8.29
CA ALA A 233 15.98 1.80 8.52
C ALA A 233 15.20 1.08 7.41
N LEU A 234 14.58 -0.05 7.74
CA LEU A 234 13.76 -0.85 6.84
C LEU A 234 12.29 -0.44 6.95
N PHE A 235 11.77 0.23 5.94
CA PHE A 235 10.32 0.43 5.82
C PHE A 235 9.67 -0.88 5.38
N VAL A 236 8.58 -1.26 6.03
CA VAL A 236 7.75 -2.42 5.68
C VAL A 236 6.33 -1.92 5.41
N GLN A 237 5.90 -2.01 4.16
CA GLN A 237 4.59 -1.52 3.74
C GLN A 237 3.47 -2.30 4.42
N GLY A 238 2.53 -1.56 5.03
CA GLY A 238 1.37 -2.11 5.69
C GLY A 238 0.19 -2.37 4.75
N CYS A 239 -1.02 -2.37 5.30
CA CYS A 239 -2.26 -2.52 4.53
C CYS A 239 -2.67 -1.16 3.95
N GLY A 240 -1.94 -0.70 2.93
CA GLY A 240 -2.08 0.63 2.35
C GLY A 240 -2.95 0.69 1.10
N GLY A 241 -3.65 -0.40 0.71
CA GLY A 241 -4.34 -0.52 -0.57
C GLY A 241 -5.33 0.61 -0.91
N ASP A 242 -5.96 1.21 0.10
CA ASP A 242 -6.89 2.33 -0.05
C ASP A 242 -6.44 3.61 0.69
N ILE A 243 -5.17 3.72 1.06
CA ILE A 243 -4.62 4.84 1.84
C ILE A 243 -3.70 5.71 1.00
N ASN A 244 -4.11 6.95 0.73
CA ASN A 244 -3.29 7.96 0.07
C ASN A 244 -2.49 8.79 1.09
N PRO A 245 -1.37 9.41 0.68
CA PRO A 245 -0.84 10.55 1.42
C PRO A 245 -1.84 11.71 1.39
N VAL A 246 -1.92 12.46 2.50
CA VAL A 246 -2.76 13.66 2.56
C VAL A 246 -2.40 14.65 1.48
N THR A 247 -3.37 15.44 1.03
CA THR A 247 -3.20 16.45 -0.03
C THR A 247 -2.76 15.90 -1.39
N TYR A 248 -2.78 14.59 -1.60
CA TYR A 248 -2.40 13.97 -2.88
C TYR A 248 -3.17 14.55 -4.08
N LYS A 249 -4.43 14.92 -3.88
CA LYS A 249 -5.31 15.49 -4.92
C LYS A 249 -5.48 17.01 -4.83
N ASP A 250 -4.77 17.69 -3.94
CA ASP A 250 -4.88 19.14 -3.81
C ASP A 250 -4.14 19.84 -4.97
N PRO A 251 -4.86 20.48 -5.93
CA PRO A 251 -4.24 21.14 -7.05
C PRO A 251 -3.52 22.45 -6.67
N ALA A 252 -3.78 22.99 -5.48
CA ALA A 252 -3.22 24.24 -4.99
C ALA A 252 -1.86 24.05 -4.32
N ARG A 253 -1.45 22.79 -4.07
CA ARG A 253 -0.21 22.49 -3.37
C ARG A 253 0.72 21.65 -4.26
N PRO A 254 2.02 21.97 -4.27
CA PRO A 254 3.01 21.09 -4.92
C PRO A 254 3.03 19.73 -4.22
N ARG A 255 3.22 18.68 -5.00
CA ARG A 255 3.42 17.34 -4.47
C ARG A 255 4.85 17.24 -3.97
N ASP A 256 5.01 17.19 -2.65
CA ASP A 256 6.30 17.10 -1.98
C ASP A 256 6.23 15.98 -0.93
N ALA A 257 7.00 14.94 -1.15
CA ALA A 257 7.04 13.77 -0.29
C ALA A 257 7.92 13.97 0.97
N GLU A 258 8.88 14.90 0.92
CA GLU A 258 9.87 15.11 1.98
C GLU A 258 9.24 15.52 3.32
N PRO A 259 8.32 16.50 3.40
CA PRO A 259 7.70 16.86 4.68
C PRO A 259 6.93 15.71 5.33
N LEU A 260 6.22 14.89 4.53
CA LEU A 260 5.45 13.75 5.05
C LEU A 260 6.40 12.62 5.50
N GLY A 261 7.47 12.36 4.74
CA GLY A 261 8.51 11.43 5.13
C GLY A 261 9.19 11.83 6.43
N ASN A 262 9.50 13.12 6.61
CA ASN A 262 10.09 13.65 7.84
C ASN A 262 9.15 13.47 9.05
N LEU A 263 7.85 13.68 8.89
CA LEU A 263 6.86 13.44 9.95
C LEU A 263 6.79 11.97 10.34
N LEU A 264 6.77 11.06 9.37
CA LEU A 264 6.80 9.61 9.62
C LEU A 264 8.08 9.20 10.37
N ALA A 265 9.23 9.73 9.94
CA ALA A 265 10.51 9.49 10.62
C ALA A 265 10.50 9.95 12.08
N LEU A 266 10.03 11.17 12.35
CA LEU A 266 9.95 11.72 13.71
C LEU A 266 9.02 10.89 14.59
N SER A 267 7.88 10.46 14.08
CA SER A 267 6.92 9.63 14.84
C SER A 267 7.47 8.23 15.07
N THR A 268 8.20 7.65 14.13
CA THR A 268 8.92 6.39 14.29
C THR A 268 10.03 6.51 15.34
N LEU A 269 10.85 7.56 15.29
CA LEU A 269 11.93 7.81 16.27
C LEU A 269 11.39 8.05 17.69
N LYS A 270 10.22 8.70 17.82
CA LYS A 270 9.56 8.84 19.14
C LYS A 270 9.21 7.47 19.74
N ALA A 271 8.64 6.56 18.94
CA ALA A 271 8.34 5.20 19.35
C ALA A 271 9.62 4.41 19.66
N TRP A 272 10.61 4.48 18.77
CA TRP A 272 11.92 3.83 18.93
C TRP A 272 12.60 4.20 20.25
N ARG A 273 12.55 5.48 20.66
CA ARG A 273 13.14 5.95 21.93
C ARG A 273 12.47 5.40 23.18
N GLN A 274 11.23 4.92 23.07
CA GLN A 274 10.50 4.30 24.19
C GLN A 274 10.84 2.83 24.36
N VAL A 275 11.42 2.19 23.35
CA VAL A 275 11.83 0.79 23.40
C VAL A 275 13.03 0.64 24.34
N ARG A 276 12.97 -0.34 25.24
CA ARG A 276 14.11 -0.85 25.97
C ARG A 276 14.50 -2.20 25.38
N PRO A 277 15.53 -2.23 24.51
CA PRO A 277 15.93 -3.49 23.90
C PRO A 277 16.59 -4.40 24.93
N GLU A 278 16.25 -5.67 24.88
CA GLU A 278 16.71 -6.70 25.81
C GLU A 278 17.29 -7.88 25.02
N VAL A 279 18.05 -8.74 25.72
CA VAL A 279 18.45 -10.03 25.15
C VAL A 279 17.20 -10.91 25.09
N ASP A 280 16.71 -11.15 23.89
CA ASP A 280 15.57 -12.02 23.63
C ASP A 280 15.97 -13.05 22.58
N PRO A 281 15.95 -14.37 22.90
CA PRO A 281 16.36 -15.42 21.97
C PRO A 281 15.25 -15.81 20.99
N GLN A 282 14.05 -15.22 21.07
CA GLN A 282 12.92 -15.65 20.27
C GLN A 282 13.10 -15.27 18.79
N LEU A 283 13.32 -16.27 17.95
CA LEU A 283 13.37 -16.15 16.52
C LEU A 283 12.55 -17.25 15.89
N LYS A 284 11.54 -16.89 15.08
CA LYS A 284 10.72 -17.85 14.36
C LYS A 284 10.26 -17.29 13.03
N GLN A 285 10.43 -18.05 11.97
CA GLN A 285 9.86 -17.71 10.66
C GLN A 285 9.37 -19.00 10.00
N PHE A 286 8.21 -18.94 9.38
CA PHE A 286 7.73 -19.97 8.50
C PHE A 286 6.80 -19.40 7.43
N GLY A 287 6.84 -20.03 6.25
CA GLY A 287 5.94 -19.74 5.15
C GLY A 287 4.85 -20.81 5.05
N VAL A 288 3.70 -20.44 4.54
CA VAL A 288 2.57 -21.34 4.27
C VAL A 288 2.00 -20.99 2.90
N PRO A 289 1.86 -21.93 1.97
CA PRO A 289 1.08 -21.72 0.76
C PRO A 289 -0.40 -21.63 1.11
N LEU A 290 -1.12 -20.76 0.40
CA LEU A 290 -2.56 -20.60 0.54
C LEU A 290 -3.18 -20.48 -0.84
N GLU A 291 -4.23 -21.25 -1.10
CA GLU A 291 -5.03 -21.14 -2.30
C GLU A 291 -6.21 -20.18 -2.08
N LEU A 292 -6.30 -19.15 -2.90
CA LEU A 292 -7.38 -18.16 -2.86
C LEU A 292 -8.27 -18.29 -4.09
N PRO A 293 -9.60 -18.15 -3.96
CA PRO A 293 -10.53 -18.28 -5.09
C PRO A 293 -10.37 -17.10 -6.05
N ARG A 294 -10.32 -17.39 -7.36
CA ARG A 294 -10.35 -16.39 -8.44
C ARG A 294 -11.78 -15.97 -8.71
N ALA A 295 -11.96 -14.68 -8.98
CA ALA A 295 -13.27 -14.14 -9.35
C ALA A 295 -13.66 -14.55 -10.78
N ASP A 296 -14.92 -14.85 -11.00
CA ASP A 296 -15.56 -14.72 -12.31
C ASP A 296 -16.05 -13.27 -12.45
N LEU A 297 -15.51 -12.56 -13.44
CA LEU A 297 -15.78 -11.14 -13.63
C LEU A 297 -16.73 -10.86 -14.81
N ALA A 298 -17.28 -11.91 -15.45
CA ALA A 298 -18.12 -11.76 -16.65
C ALA A 298 -19.35 -10.88 -16.41
N ASP A 299 -20.11 -11.14 -15.35
CA ASP A 299 -21.32 -10.38 -15.01
C ASP A 299 -21.01 -8.92 -14.68
N ARG A 300 -19.87 -8.66 -14.02
CA ARG A 300 -19.43 -7.29 -13.72
C ARG A 300 -19.02 -6.54 -14.98
N ILE A 301 -18.39 -7.21 -15.93
CA ILE A 301 -18.03 -6.63 -17.24
C ILE A 301 -19.30 -6.24 -17.99
N GLU A 302 -20.28 -7.14 -18.09
CA GLU A 302 -21.56 -6.87 -18.76
C GLU A 302 -22.29 -5.68 -18.11
N ALA A 303 -22.33 -5.63 -16.78
CA ALA A 303 -22.95 -4.52 -16.05
C ALA A 303 -22.27 -3.18 -16.32
N GLN A 304 -20.92 -3.14 -16.39
CA GLN A 304 -20.16 -1.93 -16.70
C GLN A 304 -20.33 -1.51 -18.17
N GLU A 305 -20.41 -2.45 -19.09
CA GLU A 305 -20.71 -2.16 -20.50
C GLU A 305 -22.12 -1.56 -20.67
N ALA A 306 -23.11 -2.12 -19.99
CA ALA A 306 -24.47 -1.58 -19.98
C ALA A 306 -24.53 -0.17 -19.39
N GLU A 307 -23.80 0.08 -18.31
CA GLU A 307 -23.72 1.40 -17.66
C GLU A 307 -23.05 2.43 -18.59
N LEU A 308 -21.96 2.07 -19.25
CA LEU A 308 -21.30 2.92 -20.25
C LEU A 308 -22.27 3.32 -21.37
N GLN A 309 -23.05 2.35 -21.87
CA GLN A 309 -24.06 2.63 -22.90
C GLN A 309 -25.21 3.50 -22.38
N ARG A 310 -25.61 3.35 -21.13
CA ARG A 310 -26.59 4.20 -20.46
C ARG A 310 -26.09 5.65 -20.38
N LEU A 311 -24.87 5.85 -19.91
CA LEU A 311 -24.23 7.16 -19.78
C LEU A 311 -24.09 7.87 -21.14
N LEU A 312 -23.67 7.15 -22.19
CA LEU A 312 -23.60 7.67 -23.55
C LEU A 312 -24.94 8.24 -24.03
N LYS A 313 -26.07 7.58 -23.69
CA LYS A 313 -27.41 8.03 -24.07
C LYS A 313 -27.89 9.23 -23.27
N THR A 314 -27.28 9.55 -22.13
CA THR A 314 -27.64 10.73 -21.31
C THR A 314 -26.97 12.01 -21.76
N LEU A 315 -25.95 11.94 -22.62
CA LEU A 315 -25.31 13.12 -23.18
C LEU A 315 -26.31 13.93 -24.00
N ARG A 316 -26.37 15.22 -23.73
CA ARG A 316 -27.32 16.15 -24.37
C ARG A 316 -26.61 17.07 -25.33
N GLY A 317 -27.25 17.34 -26.46
CA GLY A 317 -26.80 18.41 -27.34
C GLY A 317 -26.86 19.78 -26.62
N THR A 318 -25.87 20.64 -26.89
CA THR A 318 -25.84 22.00 -26.39
C THR A 318 -25.38 22.93 -27.50
N THR A 319 -25.90 24.16 -27.51
CA THR A 319 -25.48 25.23 -28.42
C THR A 319 -24.19 25.91 -27.96
N LEU A 320 -23.71 25.60 -26.76
CA LEU A 320 -22.49 26.15 -26.19
C LEU A 320 -21.28 25.29 -26.50
N ASN A 321 -20.14 25.93 -26.64
CA ASN A 321 -18.82 25.32 -26.58
C ASN A 321 -18.04 25.91 -25.40
N LEU A 322 -16.86 25.35 -25.06
CA LEU A 322 -16.08 25.80 -23.90
C LEU A 322 -15.81 27.31 -23.90
N LYS A 323 -15.53 27.92 -25.09
CA LYS A 323 -15.22 29.35 -25.21
C LYS A 323 -16.42 30.24 -24.93
N THR A 324 -17.64 29.79 -25.23
CA THR A 324 -18.88 30.49 -24.92
C THR A 324 -19.42 30.15 -23.54
N PHE A 325 -19.24 28.91 -23.09
CA PHE A 325 -19.68 28.44 -21.77
C PHE A 325 -18.98 29.17 -20.62
N LEU A 326 -17.65 29.25 -20.62
CA LEU A 326 -16.89 29.83 -19.51
C LEU A 326 -17.25 31.27 -19.21
N PRO A 327 -17.27 32.21 -20.19
CA PRO A 327 -17.69 33.61 -19.92
C PRO A 327 -19.12 33.71 -19.44
N LEU A 328 -20.04 32.91 -19.98
CA LEU A 328 -21.46 32.95 -19.55
C LEU A 328 -21.62 32.46 -18.13
N VAL A 329 -21.05 31.31 -17.80
CA VAL A 329 -21.13 30.73 -16.43
C VAL A 329 -20.55 31.68 -15.40
N MET A 330 -19.46 32.35 -15.69
CA MET A 330 -18.87 33.36 -14.80
C MET A 330 -19.82 34.54 -14.59
N ARG A 331 -20.40 35.09 -15.65
CA ARG A 331 -21.34 36.22 -15.57
C ARG A 331 -22.58 35.88 -14.76
N TYR A 332 -23.25 34.75 -15.04
CA TYR A 332 -24.42 34.30 -14.30
C TYR A 332 -24.15 33.97 -12.83
N ARG A 333 -22.92 33.54 -12.50
CA ARG A 333 -22.50 33.27 -11.13
C ARG A 333 -22.20 34.54 -10.34
N LEU A 334 -21.62 35.56 -11.00
CA LEU A 334 -21.32 36.86 -10.36
C LEU A 334 -22.55 37.74 -10.23
N ASP A 335 -23.50 37.61 -11.14
CA ASP A 335 -24.69 38.42 -11.20
C ASP A 335 -25.92 37.60 -11.63
N PRO A 336 -26.80 37.23 -10.69
CA PRO A 336 -28.00 36.45 -10.98
C PRO A 336 -28.98 37.15 -11.94
N ASP A 337 -28.95 38.49 -12.00
CA ASP A 337 -29.82 39.30 -12.86
C ASP A 337 -29.23 39.56 -14.25
N PHE A 338 -28.01 39.06 -14.52
CA PHE A 338 -27.44 39.09 -15.86
C PHE A 338 -28.36 38.31 -16.83
N PRO A 339 -28.64 38.81 -18.09
CA PRO A 339 -28.01 39.97 -18.71
C PRO A 339 -28.85 41.27 -18.60
N SER A 340 -30.00 41.26 -17.95
CA SER A 340 -30.96 42.37 -18.01
C SER A 340 -30.39 43.72 -17.56
N GLN A 341 -29.56 43.75 -16.52
CA GLN A 341 -28.94 44.99 -16.02
C GLN A 341 -27.75 45.47 -16.88
N TYR A 342 -27.19 44.63 -17.74
CA TYR A 342 -26.10 44.96 -18.65
C TYR A 342 -26.58 45.36 -20.05
N SER A 343 -27.86 45.15 -20.34
CA SER A 343 -28.46 45.48 -21.63
C SER A 343 -29.81 46.14 -21.49
N PRO A 344 -29.92 47.46 -21.69
CA PRO A 344 -31.19 48.16 -21.65
C PRO A 344 -32.26 47.56 -22.59
N ALA A 345 -31.85 46.82 -23.63
CA ALA A 345 -32.76 46.15 -24.54
C ALA A 345 -33.69 45.17 -23.81
N TYR A 346 -33.21 44.45 -22.80
CA TYR A 346 -34.05 43.53 -21.98
C TYR A 346 -35.17 44.30 -21.24
N LEU A 347 -34.85 45.47 -20.67
CA LEU A 347 -35.82 46.29 -19.97
C LEU A 347 -36.84 46.87 -20.95
N GLN A 348 -36.39 47.32 -22.12
CA GLN A 348 -37.26 47.87 -23.15
C GLN A 348 -38.19 46.82 -23.74
N GLU A 349 -37.70 45.63 -24.02
CA GLU A 349 -38.51 44.51 -24.48
C GLU A 349 -39.62 44.15 -23.50
N ARG A 350 -39.31 44.11 -22.20
CA ARG A 350 -40.31 43.89 -21.14
C ARG A 350 -41.38 44.96 -21.10
N VAL A 351 -41.01 46.25 -21.26
CA VAL A 351 -41.95 47.36 -21.35
C VAL A 351 -42.86 47.23 -22.58
N LEU A 352 -42.33 46.74 -23.68
CA LEU A 352 -43.05 46.51 -24.93
C LEU A 352 -43.86 45.20 -24.96
N GLY A 353 -43.79 44.40 -23.89
CA GLY A 353 -44.45 43.10 -23.80
C GLY A 353 -43.90 42.06 -24.75
N ARG A 354 -42.63 42.17 -25.13
CA ARG A 354 -41.93 41.19 -26.01
C ARG A 354 -41.11 40.22 -25.17
N PRO A 355 -41.29 38.90 -25.28
CA PRO A 355 -40.61 37.93 -24.44
C PRO A 355 -39.31 37.37 -25.06
N ASP A 356 -38.87 37.84 -26.24
CA ASP A 356 -37.86 37.15 -27.08
C ASP A 356 -36.50 37.09 -26.38
N LEU A 357 -36.02 38.17 -25.72
CA LEU A 357 -34.74 38.19 -25.01
C LEU A 357 -34.79 37.37 -23.73
N ASP A 358 -35.90 37.43 -22.97
CA ASP A 358 -36.09 36.61 -21.78
C ASP A 358 -36.15 35.12 -22.14
N ALA A 359 -36.80 34.77 -23.25
CA ALA A 359 -36.82 33.39 -23.77
C ALA A 359 -35.42 32.89 -24.18
N LEU A 360 -34.62 33.80 -24.81
CA LEU A 360 -33.22 33.48 -25.15
C LEU A 360 -32.37 33.25 -23.90
N ASP A 361 -32.56 34.05 -22.85
CA ASP A 361 -31.84 33.87 -21.58
C ASP A 361 -32.20 32.54 -20.90
N VAL A 362 -33.45 32.16 -20.86
CA VAL A 362 -33.91 30.87 -20.36
C VAL A 362 -33.25 29.72 -21.15
N SER A 363 -33.18 29.83 -22.47
CA SER A 363 -32.52 28.86 -23.33
C SER A 363 -31.02 28.76 -23.05
N ASN A 364 -30.32 29.87 -22.87
CA ASN A 364 -28.90 29.90 -22.54
C ASN A 364 -28.61 29.27 -21.17
N ARG A 365 -29.45 29.54 -20.16
CA ARG A 365 -29.32 28.92 -18.83
C ARG A 365 -29.48 27.40 -18.90
N ALA A 366 -30.51 26.93 -19.62
CA ALA A 366 -30.72 25.49 -19.85
C ALA A 366 -29.56 24.84 -20.59
N ALA A 367 -28.98 25.52 -21.60
CA ALA A 367 -27.82 25.04 -22.33
C ALA A 367 -26.55 24.97 -21.46
N MET A 368 -26.34 25.93 -20.55
CA MET A 368 -25.24 25.90 -19.58
C MET A 368 -25.40 24.74 -18.61
N GLU A 369 -26.59 24.50 -18.09
CA GLU A 369 -26.87 23.39 -17.19
C GLU A 369 -26.62 22.04 -17.89
N ALA A 370 -27.12 21.87 -19.13
CA ALA A 370 -26.84 20.70 -19.95
C ALA A 370 -25.33 20.49 -20.18
N TYR A 371 -24.58 21.59 -20.36
CA TYR A 371 -23.12 21.52 -20.52
C TYR A 371 -22.42 20.99 -19.27
N VAL A 372 -22.81 21.49 -18.08
CA VAL A 372 -22.29 21.00 -16.78
C VAL A 372 -22.62 19.53 -16.59
N GLN A 373 -23.87 19.12 -16.85
CA GLN A 373 -24.28 17.72 -16.76
C GLN A 373 -23.48 16.81 -17.72
N ASN A 374 -23.18 17.28 -18.92
CA ASN A 374 -22.34 16.52 -19.85
C ASN A 374 -20.91 16.35 -19.33
N ILE A 375 -20.32 17.36 -18.68
CA ILE A 375 -18.98 17.24 -18.06
C ILE A 375 -19.02 16.15 -17.00
N GLN A 376 -20.00 16.20 -16.08
CA GLN A 376 -20.14 15.20 -15.02
C GLN A 376 -20.36 13.78 -15.59
N THR A 377 -21.19 13.66 -16.63
CA THR A 377 -21.40 12.39 -17.32
C THR A 377 -20.09 11.85 -17.95
N MET A 378 -19.28 12.71 -18.58
CA MET A 378 -18.00 12.30 -19.18
C MET A 378 -16.99 11.85 -18.10
N GLU A 379 -16.98 12.48 -16.94
CA GLU A 379 -16.14 12.06 -15.81
C GLU A 379 -16.56 10.69 -15.28
N GLU A 380 -17.86 10.45 -15.12
CA GLU A 380 -18.40 9.14 -14.74
C GLU A 380 -18.09 8.06 -15.80
N MET A 381 -18.24 8.40 -17.10
CA MET A 381 -17.84 7.51 -18.19
C MET A 381 -16.36 7.14 -18.13
N THR A 382 -15.48 8.09 -17.78
CA THR A 382 -14.04 7.82 -17.62
C THR A 382 -13.79 6.84 -16.49
N ARG A 383 -14.49 6.96 -15.38
CA ARG A 383 -14.44 6.01 -14.24
C ARG A 383 -14.88 4.61 -14.70
N VAL A 384 -16.03 4.52 -15.36
CA VAL A 384 -16.57 3.25 -15.87
C VAL A 384 -15.61 2.60 -16.87
N GLN A 385 -15.03 3.38 -17.81
CA GLN A 385 -14.04 2.87 -18.78
C GLN A 385 -12.78 2.34 -18.10
N THR A 386 -12.27 3.01 -17.08
CA THR A 386 -11.10 2.56 -16.31
C THR A 386 -11.40 1.24 -15.62
N ASN A 387 -12.52 1.17 -14.89
CA ASN A 387 -12.94 -0.06 -14.21
C ASN A 387 -13.16 -1.22 -15.18
N LEU A 388 -13.81 -0.96 -16.31
CA LEU A 388 -14.05 -1.97 -17.35
C LEU A 388 -12.74 -2.50 -17.95
N ALA A 389 -11.74 -1.64 -18.17
CA ALA A 389 -10.43 -2.06 -18.68
C ALA A 389 -9.73 -3.01 -17.69
N LEU A 390 -9.77 -2.69 -16.38
CA LEU A 390 -9.20 -3.52 -15.32
C LEU A 390 -9.93 -4.86 -15.18
N LEU A 391 -11.26 -4.84 -15.16
CA LEU A 391 -12.07 -6.07 -15.11
C LEU A 391 -11.78 -7.01 -16.27
N ARG A 392 -11.67 -6.48 -17.49
CA ARG A 392 -11.33 -7.26 -18.67
C ARG A 392 -9.92 -7.84 -18.60
N MET A 393 -8.95 -7.07 -18.13
CA MET A 393 -7.57 -7.52 -17.92
C MET A 393 -7.52 -8.70 -16.93
N HIS A 394 -8.16 -8.55 -15.77
CA HIS A 394 -8.17 -9.59 -14.74
C HIS A 394 -9.02 -10.80 -15.10
N HIS A 395 -10.13 -10.61 -15.81
CA HIS A 395 -10.90 -11.70 -16.37
C HIS A 395 -10.06 -12.55 -17.33
N ALA A 396 -9.35 -11.90 -18.24
CA ALA A 396 -8.44 -12.59 -19.18
C ALA A 396 -7.35 -13.37 -18.42
N GLN A 397 -6.71 -12.78 -17.40
CA GLN A 397 -5.72 -13.45 -16.56
C GLN A 397 -6.32 -14.66 -15.82
N ASN A 398 -7.52 -14.54 -15.28
CA ASN A 398 -8.20 -15.63 -14.57
C ASN A 398 -8.57 -16.78 -15.54
N VAL A 399 -9.01 -16.47 -16.74
CA VAL A 399 -9.30 -17.46 -17.79
C VAL A 399 -8.02 -18.16 -18.27
N GLU A 400 -6.95 -17.38 -18.57
CA GLU A 400 -5.66 -17.91 -19.02
C GLU A 400 -5.01 -18.83 -17.98
N ALA A 401 -5.18 -18.54 -16.70
CA ALA A 401 -4.66 -19.37 -15.60
C ALA A 401 -5.22 -20.80 -15.61
N GLY A 402 -6.41 -21.03 -16.16
CA GLY A 402 -7.07 -22.35 -16.26
C GLY A 402 -7.36 -23.02 -14.92
N LYS A 403 -7.16 -22.28 -13.81
CA LYS A 403 -7.42 -22.73 -12.43
C LYS A 403 -8.43 -21.81 -11.77
N ARG A 404 -9.27 -22.38 -10.90
CA ARG A 404 -10.22 -21.60 -10.09
C ARG A 404 -9.60 -20.94 -8.86
N THR A 405 -8.33 -21.25 -8.58
CA THR A 405 -7.60 -20.73 -7.43
C THR A 405 -6.32 -20.04 -7.86
N LEU A 406 -5.84 -19.15 -7.01
CA LEU A 406 -4.55 -18.45 -7.08
C LEU A 406 -3.72 -18.88 -5.88
N ASP A 407 -2.54 -19.43 -6.15
CA ASP A 407 -1.60 -19.82 -5.10
C ASP A 407 -0.83 -18.59 -4.62
N VAL A 408 -0.80 -18.36 -3.31
CA VAL A 408 -0.03 -17.29 -2.68
C VAL A 408 0.81 -17.84 -1.52
N GLU A 409 1.91 -17.16 -1.21
CA GLU A 409 2.74 -17.46 -0.05
C GLU A 409 2.48 -16.45 1.06
N LEU A 410 2.10 -16.93 2.24
CA LEU A 410 2.07 -16.15 3.46
C LEU A 410 3.31 -16.44 4.30
N THR A 411 3.91 -15.43 4.89
CA THR A 411 5.04 -15.59 5.82
C THR A 411 4.68 -15.00 7.18
N ALA A 412 4.94 -15.75 8.25
CA ALA A 412 4.86 -15.28 9.62
C ALA A 412 6.29 -15.20 10.20
N LEU A 413 6.62 -14.07 10.83
CA LEU A 413 7.92 -13.78 11.42
C LEU A 413 7.77 -13.30 12.86
N ARG A 414 8.60 -13.83 13.78
CA ARG A 414 8.78 -13.34 15.13
C ARG A 414 10.26 -13.07 15.40
N ILE A 415 10.55 -11.87 15.90
CA ILE A 415 11.86 -11.47 16.43
C ILE A 415 11.60 -10.84 17.78
N GLY A 416 11.93 -11.54 18.87
CA GLY A 416 11.49 -11.15 20.21
C GLY A 416 9.96 -11.01 20.27
N GLU A 417 9.49 -9.84 20.69
CA GLU A 417 8.05 -9.53 20.72
C GLU A 417 7.50 -8.93 19.41
N PHE A 418 8.34 -8.68 18.43
CA PHE A 418 7.90 -8.22 17.10
C PHE A 418 7.30 -9.37 16.30
N ARG A 419 6.02 -9.29 15.96
CA ARG A 419 5.29 -10.28 15.18
C ARG A 419 4.76 -9.65 13.91
N LEU A 420 5.13 -10.21 12.75
CA LEU A 420 4.77 -9.75 11.42
C LEU A 420 4.13 -10.89 10.64
N LEU A 421 2.97 -10.61 10.03
CA LEU A 421 2.35 -11.48 9.03
C LEU A 421 2.33 -10.78 7.68
N THR A 422 2.60 -11.52 6.60
CA THR A 422 2.74 -10.95 5.26
C THR A 422 1.66 -11.41 4.30
N PHE A 423 1.41 -10.61 3.25
CA PHE A 423 0.52 -10.92 2.14
C PHE A 423 1.10 -10.36 0.82
N PRO A 424 1.01 -11.07 -0.31
CA PRO A 424 1.59 -10.63 -1.57
C PRO A 424 0.64 -9.77 -2.41
N GLY A 425 0.06 -8.73 -1.83
CA GLY A 425 -0.88 -7.84 -2.53
C GLY A 425 -1.22 -6.58 -1.74
N GLU A 426 -2.05 -5.76 -2.33
CA GLU A 426 -2.49 -4.48 -1.78
C GLU A 426 -3.73 -4.66 -0.88
N LEU A 427 -3.51 -5.11 0.35
CA LEU A 427 -4.60 -5.21 1.33
C LEU A 427 -5.21 -3.84 1.59
N THR A 428 -6.54 -3.71 1.51
CA THR A 428 -7.22 -2.51 2.03
C THR A 428 -7.06 -2.44 3.55
N VAL A 429 -7.05 -1.23 4.09
CA VAL A 429 -6.75 -0.98 5.51
C VAL A 429 -7.66 -1.74 6.47
N ARG A 430 -8.93 -1.95 6.08
CA ARG A 430 -9.90 -2.69 6.89
C ARG A 430 -9.45 -4.11 7.18
N ILE A 431 -8.82 -4.80 6.23
CA ILE A 431 -8.26 -6.15 6.44
C ILE A 431 -7.18 -6.11 7.52
N GLY A 432 -6.26 -5.14 7.44
CA GLY A 432 -5.21 -4.97 8.46
C GLY A 432 -5.78 -4.74 9.85
N LEU A 433 -6.76 -3.84 9.98
CA LEU A 433 -7.44 -3.54 11.24
C LEU A 433 -8.15 -4.78 11.81
N ASN A 434 -8.89 -5.54 10.98
CA ASN A 434 -9.55 -6.78 11.37
C ASN A 434 -8.55 -7.81 11.91
N LEU A 435 -7.43 -8.00 11.23
CA LEU A 435 -6.39 -8.95 11.65
C LEU A 435 -5.71 -8.51 12.95
N LYS A 436 -5.39 -7.23 13.11
CA LYS A 436 -4.84 -6.68 14.36
C LYS A 436 -5.80 -6.85 15.53
N ASP A 437 -7.11 -6.74 15.30
CA ASP A 437 -8.13 -6.97 16.32
C ASP A 437 -8.24 -8.45 16.70
N LYS A 438 -8.25 -9.36 15.71
CA LYS A 438 -8.35 -10.83 15.89
C LYS A 438 -7.05 -11.49 16.34
N ALA A 439 -5.90 -10.79 16.26
CA ALA A 439 -4.60 -11.34 16.61
C ALA A 439 -4.56 -11.80 18.08
N PRO A 440 -4.01 -13.00 18.36
CA PRO A 440 -3.93 -13.54 19.71
C PRO A 440 -2.96 -12.75 20.61
N HIS A 441 -2.00 -12.05 19.99
CA HIS A 441 -0.98 -11.26 20.65
C HIS A 441 -0.98 -9.83 20.13
N LYS A 442 -0.70 -8.88 21.02
CA LYS A 442 -0.55 -7.46 20.70
C LYS A 442 0.78 -6.95 21.26
N PRO A 443 1.56 -6.24 20.48
CA PRO A 443 1.28 -5.81 19.10
C PRO A 443 1.52 -6.92 18.06
N THR A 444 0.72 -6.89 16.99
CA THR A 444 0.91 -7.67 15.76
C THR A 444 0.85 -6.73 14.59
N PHE A 445 1.74 -6.94 13.61
CA PHE A 445 1.86 -6.10 12.43
C PHE A 445 1.55 -6.90 11.16
N ILE A 446 0.94 -6.23 10.19
CA ILE A 446 0.55 -6.84 8.93
C ILE A 446 1.26 -6.11 7.79
N ALA A 447 1.92 -6.86 6.93
CA ALA A 447 2.60 -6.33 5.73
C ALA A 447 1.89 -6.83 4.46
N GLY A 448 1.48 -5.90 3.63
CA GLY A 448 1.14 -6.17 2.23
C GLY A 448 2.40 -6.30 1.38
N TYR A 449 2.28 -6.38 0.07
CA TYR A 449 3.35 -6.20 -0.93
C TYR A 449 4.59 -7.09 -0.70
N THR A 450 4.42 -8.26 -0.10
CA THR A 450 5.55 -9.11 0.34
C THR A 450 5.59 -10.44 -0.43
N ASN A 451 6.78 -10.81 -0.93
CA ASN A 451 7.06 -12.08 -1.60
C ASN A 451 6.25 -12.33 -2.89
N GLY A 452 5.71 -11.28 -3.49
CA GLY A 452 4.89 -11.37 -4.70
C GLY A 452 3.96 -10.19 -4.84
N TYR A 453 3.10 -10.24 -5.88
CA TYR A 453 2.10 -9.21 -6.11
C TYR A 453 0.89 -9.81 -6.86
N ILE A 454 -0.29 -9.65 -6.30
CA ILE A 454 -1.55 -10.15 -6.84
C ILE A 454 -2.61 -9.03 -6.98
N TYR A 455 -2.17 -7.80 -7.16
CA TYR A 455 -2.98 -6.59 -7.21
C TYR A 455 -3.72 -6.30 -5.90
N TYR A 456 -4.88 -5.63 -5.98
CA TYR A 456 -5.65 -5.26 -4.79
C TYR A 456 -6.36 -6.46 -4.15
N ALA A 457 -6.50 -6.38 -2.85
CA ALA A 457 -7.25 -7.34 -2.05
C ALA A 457 -8.23 -6.58 -1.12
N PRO A 458 -9.37 -6.10 -1.67
CA PRO A 458 -10.43 -5.43 -0.94
C PRO A 458 -11.20 -6.41 -0.06
N THR A 459 -11.97 -5.91 0.92
CA THR A 459 -12.88 -6.76 1.69
C THR A 459 -13.95 -7.41 0.81
N ALA A 460 -14.54 -8.49 1.29
CA ALA A 460 -15.68 -9.13 0.60
C ALA A 460 -16.84 -8.14 0.36
N GLU A 461 -17.11 -7.24 1.32
CA GLU A 461 -18.10 -6.19 1.18
C GLU A 461 -17.72 -5.18 0.08
N GLN A 462 -16.46 -4.75 0.03
CA GLN A 462 -15.95 -3.85 -1.00
C GLN A 462 -16.03 -4.46 -2.40
N LEU A 463 -15.78 -5.76 -2.54
CA LEU A 463 -15.94 -6.47 -3.81
C LEU A 463 -17.39 -6.53 -4.33
N LEU A 464 -18.38 -6.34 -3.46
CA LEU A 464 -19.79 -6.20 -3.84
C LEU A 464 -20.16 -4.77 -4.26
N ASN A 465 -19.25 -3.82 -4.14
CA ASN A 465 -19.44 -2.42 -4.54
C ASN A 465 -19.33 -2.27 -6.06
N VAL A 466 -20.44 -2.31 -6.76
CA VAL A 466 -20.48 -2.35 -8.23
C VAL A 466 -20.03 -1.02 -8.83
N GLY A 467 -18.81 -1.01 -9.39
CA GLY A 467 -18.36 -0.02 -10.35
C GLY A 467 -17.87 1.32 -9.81
N ASN A 468 -17.69 1.48 -8.51
CA ASN A 468 -17.41 2.80 -7.96
C ASN A 468 -16.00 3.04 -7.42
N ALA A 469 -15.28 1.99 -6.97
CA ALA A 469 -13.90 2.11 -6.56
C ALA A 469 -13.01 1.26 -7.47
N GLN A 470 -11.87 1.81 -7.87
CA GLN A 470 -10.97 1.15 -8.81
C GLN A 470 -10.36 -0.11 -8.20
N GLU A 471 -10.05 -0.11 -6.91
CA GLU A 471 -9.49 -1.27 -6.19
C GLU A 471 -10.40 -2.51 -6.33
N ASP A 472 -11.72 -2.30 -6.36
CA ASP A 472 -12.71 -3.39 -6.48
C ASP A 472 -12.71 -4.02 -7.87
N SER A 473 -12.22 -3.28 -8.88
CA SER A 473 -12.07 -3.73 -10.27
C SER A 473 -10.65 -4.20 -10.57
N ASP A 474 -9.66 -3.75 -9.80
CA ASP A 474 -8.23 -4.11 -9.93
C ASP A 474 -7.89 -5.29 -8.98
N CYS A 475 -8.70 -6.34 -9.03
CA CYS A 475 -8.64 -7.49 -8.13
C CYS A 475 -8.90 -8.80 -8.87
N LEU A 476 -8.07 -9.82 -8.59
CA LEU A 476 -8.21 -11.18 -9.15
C LEU A 476 -9.16 -12.08 -8.34
N LEU A 477 -9.50 -11.69 -7.10
CA LEU A 477 -10.04 -12.57 -6.09
C LEU A 477 -11.57 -12.51 -6.00
N ALA A 478 -12.20 -13.64 -5.74
CA ALA A 478 -13.62 -13.74 -5.38
C ALA A 478 -13.81 -13.36 -3.88
N PRO A 479 -14.99 -12.87 -3.46
CA PRO A 479 -15.22 -12.34 -2.10
C PRO A 479 -14.84 -13.30 -0.96
N GLU A 480 -14.93 -14.60 -1.15
CA GLU A 480 -14.60 -15.64 -0.17
C GLU A 480 -13.13 -15.65 0.24
N TRP A 481 -12.24 -15.01 -0.53
CA TRP A 481 -10.82 -14.93 -0.23
C TRP A 481 -10.55 -14.37 1.17
N GLN A 482 -11.37 -13.38 1.60
CA GLN A 482 -11.13 -12.67 2.86
C GLN A 482 -11.22 -13.62 4.05
N GLU A 483 -12.30 -14.40 4.14
CA GLU A 483 -12.49 -15.35 5.23
C GLU A 483 -11.40 -16.42 5.25
N ILE A 484 -11.04 -16.95 4.07
CA ILE A 484 -9.97 -17.95 3.92
C ILE A 484 -8.65 -17.38 4.42
N PHE A 485 -8.28 -16.17 3.99
CA PHE A 485 -7.05 -15.50 4.39
C PHE A 485 -7.05 -15.15 5.89
N GLU A 486 -8.09 -14.49 6.41
CA GLU A 486 -8.13 -14.07 7.82
C GLU A 486 -8.07 -15.27 8.77
N ASN A 487 -8.74 -16.37 8.46
CA ASN A 487 -8.68 -17.61 9.26
C ASN A 487 -7.27 -18.21 9.26
N LYS A 488 -6.63 -18.29 8.08
CA LYS A 488 -5.24 -18.79 7.96
C LYS A 488 -4.25 -17.85 8.67
N ALA A 489 -4.43 -16.55 8.55
CA ALA A 489 -3.62 -15.54 9.21
C ALA A 489 -3.64 -15.69 10.74
N VAL A 490 -4.83 -15.84 11.34
CA VAL A 490 -4.99 -16.05 12.79
C VAL A 490 -4.36 -17.38 13.23
N GLU A 491 -4.52 -18.46 12.45
CA GLU A 491 -3.84 -19.74 12.70
C GLU A 491 -2.31 -19.57 12.72
N MET A 492 -1.76 -18.87 11.73
CA MET A 492 -0.32 -18.64 11.62
C MET A 492 0.21 -17.79 12.79
N LEU A 493 -0.52 -16.75 13.18
CA LEU A 493 -0.15 -15.90 14.31
C LEU A 493 -0.12 -16.67 15.63
N LYS A 494 -1.05 -17.61 15.87
CA LYS A 494 -1.03 -18.51 17.03
C LYS A 494 0.20 -19.43 17.05
N ARG A 495 0.71 -19.81 15.88
CA ARG A 495 1.87 -20.68 15.77
C ARG A 495 3.20 -19.94 15.97
N LEU A 496 3.22 -18.61 16.07
CA LEU A 496 4.43 -17.84 16.37
C LEU A 496 4.86 -17.92 17.85
N ASP A 497 4.04 -18.45 18.71
CA ASP A 497 4.36 -18.71 20.13
C ASP A 497 5.13 -19.99 20.39
#